data_db95d9611704169ba146451e8443b5f5
#
_entry.id   db95d9611704169ba146451e8443b5f5
#
_cell.length_a   1.000
_cell.length_b   1.000
_cell.length_c   1.000
_cell.angle_alpha   90.00
_cell.angle_beta   90.00
_cell.angle_gamma   90.00
#
_symmetry.space_group_name_H-M   'P 1'
#
loop_
_entity.id
_entity.type
_entity.pdbx_description
1 polymer ?
#
loop_
_entity_poly.entity_id
_entity_poly.type
_entity_poly.pdbx_seq_one_letter_code
_entity_poly.pdbx_strand_id
1 'polypeptide(L)'
;MNHKGTILLETNRLILRKFVIEDFEAMYNNWASEDEVTKFLTWPTHSDVKVTRSVLSSWISDYNKADFYNWAIELKEIGEVIGNISVVHIKENIECAELGYCMGTNWWGLGIMPEAGKAVVKYLFEEVGFNRIAATHDKNNPKSGRVMQKIGMTYEGILRKAGFCNQGVIDEVWYSILRDEYQN
;
A
#
# COMPACT_ATOMS: atom_id res chain seq x y z
N MET A 1 5.57 15.35 13.72
CA MET A 1 4.79 15.05 12.49
C MET A 1 3.54 15.92 12.42
N ASN A 2 3.02 16.17 11.22
CA ASN A 2 1.77 16.90 10.99
C ASN A 2 0.88 16.06 10.08
N HIS A 3 0.00 15.26 10.67
CA HIS A 3 -0.90 14.39 9.91
C HIS A 3 -1.87 15.20 9.07
N LYS A 4 -1.96 14.88 7.79
CA LYS A 4 -2.81 15.53 6.79
C LYS A 4 -3.78 14.55 6.13
N GLY A 5 -3.70 13.25 6.50
CA GLY A 5 -4.48 12.18 5.89
C GLY A 5 -4.15 11.93 4.42
N THR A 6 -5.05 11.22 3.78
CA THR A 6 -4.94 10.94 2.34
C THR A 6 -5.26 12.19 1.53
N ILE A 7 -4.30 12.68 0.75
CA ILE A 7 -4.48 13.77 -0.21
C ILE A 7 -4.36 13.25 -1.64
N LEU A 8 -4.77 14.05 -2.62
CA LEU A 8 -4.55 13.75 -4.02
C LEU A 8 -3.05 13.85 -4.37
N LEU A 9 -2.48 12.78 -4.93
CA LEU A 9 -1.14 12.77 -5.50
C LEU A 9 -1.23 12.37 -6.97
N GLU A 10 -0.43 12.99 -7.80
CA GLU A 10 -0.42 12.72 -9.24
C GLU A 10 0.99 12.39 -9.71
N THR A 11 1.10 11.39 -10.57
CA THR A 11 2.35 10.98 -11.22
C THR A 11 2.17 11.02 -12.75
N ASN A 12 3.16 10.53 -13.48
CA ASN A 12 3.06 10.47 -14.93
C ASN A 12 1.87 9.60 -15.39
N ARG A 13 1.70 8.41 -14.81
CA ARG A 13 0.67 7.44 -15.22
C ARG A 13 -0.50 7.31 -14.26
N LEU A 14 -0.40 7.83 -13.03
CA LEU A 14 -1.31 7.50 -11.94
C LEU A 14 -1.96 8.74 -11.33
N ILE A 15 -3.19 8.55 -10.85
CA ILE A 15 -3.86 9.40 -9.88
C ILE A 15 -4.00 8.58 -8.60
N LEU A 16 -3.36 9.04 -7.51
CA LEU A 16 -3.49 8.46 -6.18
C LEU A 16 -4.48 9.31 -5.39
N ARG A 17 -5.66 8.79 -5.15
CA ARG A 17 -6.78 9.54 -4.56
C ARG A 17 -7.48 8.76 -3.46
N LYS A 18 -8.34 9.43 -2.70
CA LYS A 18 -9.28 8.74 -1.82
C LYS A 18 -10.18 7.83 -2.65
N PHE A 19 -10.54 6.68 -2.09
CA PHE A 19 -11.60 5.86 -2.66
C PHE A 19 -12.94 6.58 -2.59
N VAL A 20 -13.78 6.33 -3.58
CA VAL A 20 -15.21 6.66 -3.58
C VAL A 20 -16.02 5.38 -3.65
N ILE A 21 -17.30 5.45 -3.29
CA ILE A 21 -18.10 4.21 -3.21
C ILE A 21 -18.25 3.51 -4.56
N GLU A 22 -18.21 4.27 -5.64
CA GLU A 22 -18.31 3.77 -7.02
C GLU A 22 -17.13 2.88 -7.42
N ASP A 23 -16.00 2.95 -6.69
CA ASP A 23 -14.82 2.13 -6.97
C ASP A 23 -15.00 0.64 -6.58
N PHE A 24 -16.11 0.27 -5.90
CA PHE A 24 -16.26 -1.08 -5.36
C PHE A 24 -16.25 -2.17 -6.44
N GLU A 25 -16.81 -1.93 -7.61
CA GLU A 25 -16.81 -2.89 -8.72
C GLU A 25 -15.41 -3.05 -9.31
N ALA A 26 -14.71 -1.94 -9.57
CA ALA A 26 -13.33 -1.98 -10.04
C ALA A 26 -12.42 -2.67 -9.02
N MET A 27 -12.55 -2.36 -7.72
CA MET A 27 -11.82 -3.02 -6.66
C MET A 27 -12.07 -4.53 -6.64
N TYR A 28 -13.33 -4.96 -6.72
CA TYR A 28 -13.68 -6.38 -6.73
C TYR A 28 -13.10 -7.10 -7.95
N ASN A 29 -13.34 -6.54 -9.14
CA ASN A 29 -12.97 -7.19 -10.41
C ASN A 29 -11.47 -7.17 -10.66
N ASN A 30 -10.77 -6.12 -10.23
CA ASN A 30 -9.37 -5.92 -10.59
C ASN A 30 -8.39 -6.57 -9.61
N TRP A 31 -8.77 -6.80 -8.33
CA TRP A 31 -7.84 -7.46 -7.38
C TRP A 31 -8.47 -8.14 -6.16
N ALA A 32 -9.61 -7.64 -5.62
CA ALA A 32 -10.06 -8.13 -4.32
C ALA A 32 -10.66 -9.55 -4.39
N SER A 33 -11.13 -9.97 -5.56
CA SER A 33 -11.64 -11.33 -5.84
C SER A 33 -10.55 -12.29 -6.36
N GLU A 34 -9.31 -11.84 -6.51
CA GLU A 34 -8.21 -12.65 -7.03
C GLU A 34 -7.43 -13.34 -5.89
N ASP A 35 -7.48 -14.68 -5.82
CA ASP A 35 -6.72 -15.46 -4.81
C ASP A 35 -5.21 -15.24 -4.91
N GLU A 36 -4.68 -15.07 -6.13
CA GLU A 36 -3.24 -14.83 -6.33
C GLU A 36 -2.79 -13.49 -5.75
N VAL A 37 -3.65 -12.47 -5.75
CA VAL A 37 -3.37 -11.16 -5.12
C VAL A 37 -3.46 -11.27 -3.61
N THR A 38 -4.53 -11.91 -3.10
CA THR A 38 -4.79 -11.95 -1.65
C THR A 38 -3.94 -12.98 -0.91
N LYS A 39 -3.32 -13.91 -1.61
CA LYS A 39 -2.48 -14.99 -1.07
C LYS A 39 -1.53 -14.56 0.05
N PHE A 40 -0.86 -13.42 -0.12
CA PHE A 40 0.10 -12.88 0.83
C PHE A 40 -0.45 -11.71 1.65
N LEU A 41 -1.76 -11.48 1.63
CA LEU A 41 -2.43 -10.45 2.42
C LEU A 41 -3.00 -11.02 3.72
N THR A 42 -3.35 -10.15 4.65
CA THR A 42 -3.93 -10.51 5.96
C THR A 42 -5.45 -10.66 5.92
N TRP A 43 -6.08 -10.20 4.83
CA TRP A 43 -7.51 -10.31 4.61
C TRP A 43 -7.84 -11.31 3.49
N PRO A 44 -8.95 -12.07 3.60
CA PRO A 44 -9.29 -13.12 2.64
C PRO A 44 -9.79 -12.54 1.32
N THR A 45 -9.68 -13.33 0.24
CA THR A 45 -10.32 -13.04 -1.04
C THR A 45 -11.80 -12.71 -0.84
N HIS A 46 -12.26 -11.64 -1.45
CA HIS A 46 -13.65 -11.24 -1.36
C HIS A 46 -14.52 -12.21 -2.19
N SER A 47 -15.42 -12.92 -1.53
CA SER A 47 -16.30 -13.90 -2.14
C SER A 47 -17.47 -13.29 -2.93
N ASP A 48 -17.81 -12.04 -2.65
CA ASP A 48 -18.94 -11.31 -3.23
C ASP A 48 -18.59 -9.82 -3.31
N VAL A 49 -19.06 -9.15 -4.34
CA VAL A 49 -18.89 -7.71 -4.53
C VAL A 49 -19.47 -6.87 -3.37
N LYS A 50 -20.45 -7.39 -2.64
CA LYS A 50 -21.01 -6.74 -1.44
C LYS A 50 -20.01 -6.66 -0.30
N VAL A 51 -19.12 -7.66 -0.17
CA VAL A 51 -18.02 -7.64 0.81
C VAL A 51 -17.10 -6.47 0.48
N THR A 52 -16.71 -6.34 -0.79
CA THR A 52 -15.88 -5.22 -1.26
C THR A 52 -16.53 -3.87 -0.97
N ARG A 53 -17.83 -3.73 -1.26
CA ARG A 53 -18.56 -2.49 -0.99
C ARG A 53 -18.59 -2.15 0.50
N SER A 54 -18.75 -3.15 1.38
CA SER A 54 -18.74 -2.95 2.83
C SER A 54 -17.37 -2.48 3.33
N VAL A 55 -16.28 -3.12 2.87
CA VAL A 55 -14.90 -2.73 3.19
C VAL A 55 -14.64 -1.30 2.74
N LEU A 56 -15.02 -0.97 1.51
CA LEU A 56 -14.82 0.35 0.94
C LEU A 56 -15.59 1.43 1.72
N SER A 57 -16.83 1.14 2.13
CA SER A 57 -17.62 2.05 2.97
C SER A 57 -16.93 2.36 4.31
N SER A 58 -16.27 1.37 4.91
CA SER A 58 -15.46 1.57 6.13
C SER A 58 -14.27 2.50 5.87
N TRP A 59 -13.51 2.26 4.80
CA TRP A 59 -12.36 3.11 4.45
C TRP A 59 -12.78 4.55 4.17
N ILE A 60 -13.91 4.76 3.47
CA ILE A 60 -14.46 6.09 3.20
C ILE A 60 -14.79 6.83 4.49
N SER A 61 -15.38 6.13 5.48
CA SER A 61 -15.65 6.69 6.81
C SER A 61 -14.36 7.10 7.54
N ASP A 62 -13.28 6.32 7.37
CA ASP A 62 -12.00 6.58 8.03
C ASP A 62 -11.23 7.78 7.48
N TYR A 63 -11.57 8.29 6.28
CA TYR A 63 -10.94 9.51 5.73
C TYR A 63 -11.23 10.79 6.53
N ASN A 64 -12.09 10.74 7.55
CA ASN A 64 -12.27 11.82 8.51
C ASN A 64 -11.12 11.89 9.54
N LYS A 65 -10.29 10.85 9.66
CA LYS A 65 -9.13 10.78 10.53
C LYS A 65 -7.91 11.37 9.83
N ALA A 66 -7.21 12.27 10.50
CA ALA A 66 -6.02 12.92 9.92
C ALA A 66 -4.82 11.97 9.77
N ASP A 67 -4.79 10.86 10.50
CA ASP A 67 -3.77 9.81 10.47
C ASP A 67 -4.14 8.61 9.60
N PHE A 68 -5.24 8.69 8.84
CA PHE A 68 -5.65 7.63 7.91
C PHE A 68 -5.12 7.90 6.49
N TYR A 69 -4.27 6.99 6.03
CA TYR A 69 -3.60 7.07 4.74
C TYR A 69 -3.91 5.83 3.91
N ASN A 70 -4.78 5.96 2.92
CA ASN A 70 -5.12 4.89 2.00
C ASN A 70 -5.50 5.47 0.63
N TRP A 71 -4.69 5.19 -0.38
CA TRP A 71 -4.89 5.68 -1.74
C TRP A 71 -5.38 4.57 -2.67
N ALA A 72 -6.45 4.85 -3.38
CA ALA A 72 -6.79 4.18 -4.62
C ALA A 72 -5.72 4.52 -5.67
N ILE A 73 -5.22 3.54 -6.38
CA ILE A 73 -4.30 3.72 -7.51
C ILE A 73 -5.13 3.68 -8.79
N GLU A 74 -5.45 4.84 -9.35
CA GLU A 74 -6.15 4.97 -10.61
C GLU A 74 -5.13 5.07 -11.75
N LEU A 75 -5.27 4.22 -12.77
CA LEU A 75 -4.44 4.25 -13.97
C LEU A 75 -5.06 5.20 -15.00
N LYS A 76 -4.39 6.32 -15.29
CA LYS A 76 -4.89 7.38 -16.18
C LYS A 76 -5.31 6.89 -17.56
N GLU A 77 -4.59 5.90 -18.11
CA GLU A 77 -4.84 5.34 -19.44
C GLU A 77 -6.25 4.75 -19.59
N ILE A 78 -6.77 4.14 -18.54
CA ILE A 78 -8.07 3.45 -18.56
C ILE A 78 -9.11 4.11 -17.65
N GLY A 79 -8.71 5.06 -16.79
CA GLY A 79 -9.60 5.73 -15.84
C GLY A 79 -10.18 4.81 -14.75
N GLU A 80 -9.51 3.70 -14.45
CA GLU A 80 -9.98 2.72 -13.46
C GLU A 80 -8.99 2.54 -12.30
N VAL A 81 -9.52 2.19 -11.14
CA VAL A 81 -8.72 1.82 -9.96
C VAL A 81 -8.22 0.38 -10.12
N ILE A 82 -6.91 0.19 -9.99
CA ILE A 82 -6.22 -1.07 -10.25
C ILE A 82 -5.53 -1.68 -9.03
N GLY A 83 -5.56 -0.99 -7.90
CA GLY A 83 -4.93 -1.41 -6.64
C GLY A 83 -5.00 -0.32 -5.59
N ASN A 84 -4.33 -0.55 -4.46
CA ASN A 84 -4.18 0.45 -3.41
C ASN A 84 -2.80 0.42 -2.76
N ILE A 85 -2.45 1.55 -2.14
CA ILE A 85 -1.30 1.70 -1.25
C ILE A 85 -1.75 2.48 -0.01
N SER A 86 -1.31 2.03 1.17
CA SER A 86 -1.75 2.59 2.46
C SER A 86 -0.63 2.59 3.49
N VAL A 87 -0.81 3.37 4.55
CA VAL A 87 -0.06 3.20 5.79
C VAL A 87 -0.87 2.28 6.69
N VAL A 88 -0.33 1.10 7.00
CA VAL A 88 -1.02 0.06 7.79
C VAL A 88 -0.71 0.16 9.28
N HIS A 89 0.46 0.71 9.63
CA HIS A 89 0.85 0.96 11.00
C HIS A 89 1.60 2.29 11.13
N ILE A 90 1.33 3.01 12.21
CA ILE A 90 2.05 4.23 12.60
C ILE A 90 2.63 4.02 14.00
N LYS A 91 3.92 4.30 14.16
CA LYS A 91 4.60 4.34 15.45
C LYS A 91 5.03 5.78 15.72
N GLU A 92 4.16 6.53 16.41
CA GLU A 92 4.33 7.96 16.66
C GLU A 92 5.65 8.31 17.38
N ASN A 93 6.01 7.52 18.38
CA ASN A 93 7.19 7.77 19.23
C ASN A 93 8.53 7.70 18.49
N ILE A 94 8.56 7.12 17.30
CA ILE A 94 9.74 7.05 16.42
C ILE A 94 9.45 7.59 15.03
N GLU A 95 8.31 8.25 14.84
CA GLU A 95 7.86 8.86 13.57
C GLU A 95 7.98 7.90 12.38
N CYS A 96 7.49 6.66 12.57
CA CYS A 96 7.60 5.59 11.58
C CYS A 96 6.23 5.24 11.00
N ALA A 97 6.13 5.21 9.66
CA ALA A 97 5.01 4.66 8.90
C ALA A 97 5.39 3.32 8.30
N GLU A 98 4.49 2.35 8.34
CA GLU A 98 4.62 1.07 7.63
C GLU A 98 3.66 1.02 6.46
N LEU A 99 4.19 0.79 5.24
CA LEU A 99 3.41 0.72 4.02
C LEU A 99 2.89 -0.69 3.75
N GLY A 100 1.63 -0.75 3.33
CA GLY A 100 1.01 -1.93 2.72
C GLY A 100 0.47 -1.59 1.34
N TYR A 101 0.50 -2.53 0.41
CA TYR A 101 -0.02 -2.33 -0.94
C TYR A 101 -0.43 -3.64 -1.60
N CYS A 102 -1.39 -3.54 -2.50
CA CYS A 102 -1.75 -4.62 -3.42
C CYS A 102 -2.25 -4.05 -4.74
N MET A 103 -2.22 -4.88 -5.78
CA MET A 103 -2.61 -4.49 -7.13
C MET A 103 -2.97 -5.73 -7.94
N GLY A 104 -3.93 -5.62 -8.83
CA GLY A 104 -4.35 -6.69 -9.73
C GLY A 104 -3.21 -7.27 -10.56
N THR A 105 -3.29 -8.57 -10.80
CA THR A 105 -2.23 -9.34 -11.48
C THR A 105 -1.92 -8.83 -12.89
N ASN A 106 -2.91 -8.28 -13.59
CA ASN A 106 -2.77 -7.72 -14.94
C ASN A 106 -1.76 -6.57 -15.04
N TRP A 107 -1.49 -5.89 -13.94
CA TRP A 107 -0.58 -4.73 -13.88
C TRP A 107 0.76 -5.03 -13.20
N TRP A 108 1.00 -6.29 -12.84
CA TRP A 108 2.28 -6.68 -12.24
C TRP A 108 3.43 -6.57 -13.24
N GLY A 109 4.60 -6.20 -12.73
CA GLY A 109 5.81 -6.08 -13.56
C GLY A 109 5.93 -4.80 -14.38
N LEU A 110 4.87 -3.98 -14.47
CA LEU A 110 4.84 -2.75 -15.27
C LEU A 110 5.43 -1.51 -14.57
N GLY A 111 5.96 -1.67 -13.35
CA GLY A 111 6.57 -0.56 -12.60
C GLY A 111 5.56 0.41 -11.97
N ILE A 112 4.28 0.08 -11.97
CA ILE A 112 3.21 0.94 -11.44
C ILE A 112 3.32 1.09 -9.93
N MET A 113 3.42 -0.02 -9.18
CA MET A 113 3.54 0.06 -7.71
C MET A 113 4.79 0.81 -7.23
N PRO A 114 5.99 0.64 -7.82
CA PRO A 114 7.13 1.50 -7.52
C PRO A 114 6.88 2.99 -7.78
N GLU A 115 6.16 3.35 -8.84
CA GLU A 115 5.79 4.74 -9.14
C GLU A 115 4.86 5.31 -8.06
N ALA A 116 3.80 4.58 -7.71
CA ALA A 116 2.89 4.95 -6.63
C ALA A 116 3.63 5.08 -5.29
N GLY A 117 4.46 4.08 -4.95
CA GLY A 117 5.21 4.05 -3.70
C GLY A 117 6.17 5.24 -3.56
N LYS A 118 6.86 5.63 -4.63
CA LYS A 118 7.73 6.82 -4.61
C LYS A 118 6.96 8.10 -4.34
N ALA A 119 5.79 8.28 -4.93
CA ALA A 119 4.94 9.45 -4.69
C ALA A 119 4.44 9.50 -3.24
N VAL A 120 4.02 8.35 -2.68
CA VAL A 120 3.58 8.25 -1.28
C VAL A 120 4.74 8.50 -0.31
N VAL A 121 5.92 7.90 -0.53
CA VAL A 121 7.13 8.11 0.28
C VAL A 121 7.52 9.59 0.29
N LYS A 122 7.52 10.23 -0.87
CA LYS A 122 7.77 11.68 -0.97
C LYS A 122 6.82 12.47 -0.10
N TYR A 123 5.51 12.24 -0.23
CA TYR A 123 4.49 12.92 0.55
C TYR A 123 4.66 12.72 2.07
N LEU A 124 4.89 11.48 2.48
CA LEU A 124 5.05 11.14 3.89
C LEU A 124 6.29 11.79 4.53
N PHE A 125 7.39 11.92 3.79
CA PHE A 125 8.58 12.61 4.26
C PHE A 125 8.45 14.14 4.23
N GLU A 126 8.04 14.70 3.09
CA GLU A 126 8.10 16.15 2.86
C GLU A 126 6.94 16.90 3.52
N GLU A 127 5.73 16.32 3.48
CA GLU A 127 4.51 17.03 3.89
C GLU A 127 4.00 16.61 5.27
N VAL A 128 4.14 15.32 5.64
CA VAL A 128 3.69 14.81 6.94
C VAL A 128 4.81 14.88 7.98
N GLY A 129 6.02 14.54 7.58
CA GLY A 129 7.19 14.67 8.42
C GLY A 129 7.59 13.39 9.14
N PHE A 130 7.28 12.21 8.59
CA PHE A 130 7.84 10.95 9.10
C PHE A 130 9.37 10.96 9.02
N ASN A 131 10.01 10.23 9.92
CA ASN A 131 11.46 10.04 9.95
C ASN A 131 11.89 8.73 9.29
N ARG A 132 11.00 7.75 9.27
CA ARG A 132 11.22 6.41 8.74
C ARG A 132 9.97 5.89 8.02
N ILE A 133 10.16 5.25 6.88
CA ILE A 133 9.10 4.51 6.19
C ILE A 133 9.58 3.07 6.02
N ALA A 134 8.81 2.12 6.57
CA ALA A 134 9.09 0.69 6.52
C ALA A 134 8.07 -0.03 5.66
N ALA A 135 8.40 -1.23 5.24
CA ALA A 135 7.47 -2.18 4.65
C ALA A 135 7.95 -3.61 4.87
N THR A 136 7.01 -4.55 4.93
CA THR A 136 7.31 -5.97 5.10
C THR A 136 6.69 -6.81 3.99
N HIS A 137 7.25 -7.99 3.77
CA HIS A 137 6.65 -8.98 2.91
C HIS A 137 6.96 -10.41 3.40
N ASP A 138 6.10 -11.38 3.03
CA ASP A 138 6.42 -12.79 3.19
C ASP A 138 7.69 -13.13 2.41
N LYS A 139 8.61 -13.85 3.01
CA LYS A 139 9.83 -14.37 2.36
C LYS A 139 9.53 -15.09 1.04
N ASN A 140 8.36 -15.71 0.92
CA ASN A 140 7.91 -16.39 -0.29
C ASN A 140 7.29 -15.46 -1.34
N ASN A 141 7.22 -14.13 -1.05
CA ASN A 141 6.76 -13.10 -1.99
C ASN A 141 7.89 -12.15 -2.44
N PRO A 142 8.90 -12.63 -3.19
CA PRO A 142 10.03 -11.79 -3.60
C PRO A 142 9.63 -10.66 -4.55
N LYS A 143 8.44 -10.73 -5.18
CA LYS A 143 7.93 -9.65 -6.04
C LYS A 143 7.69 -8.37 -5.22
N SER A 144 7.13 -8.49 -3.99
CA SER A 144 6.94 -7.37 -3.08
C SER A 144 8.27 -6.74 -2.67
N GLY A 145 9.27 -7.56 -2.31
CA GLY A 145 10.62 -7.07 -1.98
C GLY A 145 11.26 -6.27 -3.13
N ARG A 146 11.06 -6.70 -4.40
CA ARG A 146 11.53 -5.95 -5.56
C ARG A 146 10.85 -4.58 -5.73
N VAL A 147 9.59 -4.46 -5.34
CA VAL A 147 8.90 -3.15 -5.28
C VAL A 147 9.56 -2.25 -4.25
N MET A 148 9.80 -2.75 -3.03
CA MET A 148 10.46 -1.99 -1.96
C MET A 148 11.84 -1.49 -2.38
N GLN A 149 12.67 -2.34 -2.99
CA GLN A 149 13.97 -1.94 -3.53
C GLN A 149 13.86 -0.84 -4.60
N LYS A 150 12.87 -0.94 -5.51
CA LYS A 150 12.64 0.07 -6.56
C LYS A 150 12.09 1.40 -6.01
N ILE A 151 11.44 1.40 -4.85
CA ILE A 151 11.06 2.61 -4.13
C ILE A 151 12.29 3.31 -3.52
N GLY A 152 13.36 2.56 -3.25
CA GLY A 152 14.59 3.05 -2.62
C GLY A 152 14.79 2.54 -1.20
N MET A 153 14.02 1.55 -0.76
CA MET A 153 14.16 0.98 0.58
C MET A 153 15.36 0.04 0.68
N THR A 154 16.04 0.10 1.80
CA THR A 154 17.16 -0.77 2.19
C THR A 154 16.64 -2.02 2.90
N TYR A 155 17.19 -3.18 2.57
CA TYR A 155 16.93 -4.44 3.27
C TYR A 155 17.51 -4.41 4.69
N GLU A 156 16.72 -4.81 5.69
CA GLU A 156 17.14 -4.81 7.11
C GLU A 156 17.29 -6.20 7.70
N GLY A 157 16.57 -7.19 7.19
CA GLY A 157 16.64 -8.54 7.73
C GLY A 157 15.38 -9.35 7.59
N ILE A 158 15.41 -10.55 8.18
CA ILE A 158 14.28 -11.48 8.24
C ILE A 158 13.95 -11.78 9.69
N LEU A 159 12.70 -11.54 10.06
CA LEU A 159 12.13 -11.96 11.34
C LEU A 159 11.39 -13.29 11.15
N ARG A 160 11.89 -14.35 11.80
CA ARG A 160 11.31 -15.68 11.65
C ARG A 160 9.98 -15.80 12.39
N LYS A 161 8.94 -16.29 11.67
CA LYS A 161 7.58 -16.51 12.21
C LYS A 161 6.99 -15.27 12.91
N ALA A 162 7.26 -14.09 12.35
CA ALA A 162 6.89 -12.81 12.95
C ALA A 162 5.61 -12.22 12.37
N GLY A 163 5.13 -12.75 11.23
CA GLY A 163 3.93 -12.27 10.57
C GLY A 163 2.90 -13.35 10.31
N PHE A 164 1.79 -12.91 9.77
CA PHE A 164 0.67 -13.76 9.38
C PHE A 164 0.06 -13.26 8.06
N CYS A 165 -0.29 -14.19 7.18
CA CYS A 165 -1.05 -13.91 5.97
C CYS A 165 -1.98 -15.09 5.66
N ASN A 166 -2.67 -15.08 4.53
CA ASN A 166 -3.56 -16.18 4.12
C ASN A 166 -2.84 -17.53 3.91
N GLN A 167 -1.52 -17.55 3.90
CA GLN A 167 -0.70 -18.76 3.90
C GLN A 167 -0.33 -19.25 5.34
N GLY A 168 -0.81 -18.57 6.37
CA GLY A 168 -0.51 -18.87 7.77
C GLY A 168 0.63 -18.01 8.34
N VAL A 169 1.36 -18.57 9.30
CA VAL A 169 2.51 -17.90 9.95
C VAL A 169 3.71 -17.85 9.00
N ILE A 170 4.26 -16.67 8.81
CA ILE A 170 5.32 -16.39 7.82
C ILE A 170 6.59 -15.83 8.45
N ASP A 171 7.70 -15.97 7.72
CA ASP A 171 8.90 -15.19 7.96
C ASP A 171 8.74 -13.84 7.25
N GLU A 172 8.86 -12.74 8.00
CA GLU A 172 8.77 -11.38 7.46
C GLU A 172 10.14 -10.87 7.03
N VAL A 173 10.21 -10.40 5.81
CA VAL A 173 11.37 -9.68 5.28
C VAL A 173 11.12 -8.18 5.42
N TRP A 174 12.03 -7.48 6.11
CA TRP A 174 11.90 -6.07 6.44
C TRP A 174 12.75 -5.20 5.54
N TYR A 175 12.15 -4.11 5.09
CA TYR A 175 12.77 -3.03 4.33
C TYR A 175 12.39 -1.68 4.93
N SER A 176 13.26 -0.69 4.79
CA SER A 176 12.94 0.69 5.17
C SER A 176 13.73 1.70 4.36
N ILE A 177 13.30 2.94 4.43
CA ILE A 177 14.02 4.12 3.99
C ILE A 177 13.93 5.18 5.10
N LEU A 178 15.05 5.83 5.39
CA LEU A 178 15.12 6.90 6.36
C LEU A 178 15.07 8.25 5.64
N ARG A 179 14.60 9.27 6.36
CA ARG A 179 14.53 10.64 5.81
C ARG A 179 15.88 11.13 5.29
N ASP A 180 16.95 10.86 6.03
CA ASP A 180 18.31 11.29 5.65
C ASP A 180 18.81 10.59 4.38
N GLU A 181 18.39 9.34 4.14
CA GLU A 181 18.70 8.60 2.92
C GLU A 181 17.89 9.11 1.72
N TYR A 182 16.67 9.57 1.95
CA TYR A 182 15.79 10.11 0.91
C TYR A 182 16.25 11.48 0.39
N GLN A 183 16.86 12.31 1.24
CA GLN A 183 17.33 13.66 0.90
C GLN A 183 18.69 13.69 0.21
N ASN A 184 19.42 12.59 0.20
CA ASN A 184 20.72 12.43 -0.47
C ASN A 184 20.57 11.64 -1.77
#